data_8ebc1643840dac19b89673015eb29039
#
_entry.id   8ebc1643840dac19b89673015eb29039
#
_cell.length_a   1.000
_cell.length_b   1.000
_cell.length_c   1.000
_cell.angle_alpha   90.00
_cell.angle_beta   90.00
_cell.angle_gamma   90.00
#
_symmetry.space_group_name_H-M   'P 1'
#
loop_
_entity.id
_entity.type
_entity.pdbx_description
1 polymer ?
#
loop_
_entity_poly.entity_id
_entity_poly.type
_entity_poly.pdbx_seq_one_letter_code
_entity_poly.pdbx_strand_id
1 'polypeptide(L)'
;MLEYWPREPYSKRFAEMEHVFVLFDIDGTLISLDGAGSRSLNRAMEDLLGIPNGFRHIDFAGKTDFQIIREGLQKFDLGDRDDLPASLLALYLDHLRKEVAMGRGHVKEGVNELLHTLRGLKGFYLGLLTGNVEAGARLKLDTFDLNHFFPLGGFGDDSAERNLLLPFAVKRLLDSESIALEYEQCVVIGDTPKDVECAQVHGACSIAVATGTHSLEQLKNTTADLVLSDLSNTEHIVEWLCRRAG
;
A
#
# COMPACT_ATOMS: atom_id res chain seq x y z
N MET A 1 -16.42 3.75 -27.19
CA MET A 1 -15.61 4.75 -27.90
C MET A 1 -14.25 4.77 -27.22
N LEU A 2 -13.38 3.82 -27.61
CA LEU A 2 -12.02 3.61 -27.08
C LEU A 2 -11.02 4.05 -28.16
N GLU A 3 -11.03 5.33 -28.51
CA GLU A 3 -10.10 5.90 -29.48
C GLU A 3 -9.68 7.27 -28.98
N TYR A 4 -8.51 7.32 -28.34
CA TYR A 4 -7.52 8.40 -28.42
C TYR A 4 -6.43 8.20 -27.37
N TRP A 5 -5.56 7.22 -27.61
CA TRP A 5 -4.24 7.19 -27.00
C TRP A 5 -3.21 7.29 -28.13
N PRO A 6 -2.28 8.23 -28.12
CA PRO A 6 -1.26 8.32 -29.14
C PRO A 6 -0.33 7.11 -29.09
N ARG A 7 -0.49 6.19 -30.02
CA ARG A 7 0.26 4.92 -30.11
C ARG A 7 1.75 5.07 -30.44
N GLU A 8 2.27 6.27 -30.74
CA GLU A 8 3.61 6.42 -31.30
C GLU A 8 4.71 7.06 -30.44
N PRO A 9 4.50 7.93 -29.46
CA PRO A 9 5.65 8.48 -28.73
C PRO A 9 6.21 7.52 -27.66
N TYR A 10 5.39 6.62 -27.10
CA TYR A 10 5.81 5.74 -26.02
C TYR A 10 6.44 4.44 -26.52
N SER A 11 5.96 3.85 -27.62
CA SER A 11 6.40 2.53 -28.08
C SER A 11 7.87 2.42 -28.50
N LYS A 12 8.48 3.51 -28.96
CA LYS A 12 9.92 3.53 -29.32
C LYS A 12 10.85 3.74 -28.12
N ARG A 13 10.38 4.43 -27.08
CA ARG A 13 11.14 4.64 -25.85
C ARG A 13 11.16 3.40 -24.94
N PHE A 14 10.12 2.56 -25.03
CA PHE A 14 9.97 1.34 -24.22
C PHE A 14 10.77 0.13 -24.73
N ALA A 15 11.36 0.20 -25.91
CA ALA A 15 12.09 -0.93 -26.50
C ALA A 15 13.45 -1.23 -25.82
N GLU A 16 13.95 -0.29 -25.00
CA GLU A 16 15.24 -0.37 -24.28
C GLU A 16 15.07 -0.17 -22.78
N MET A 17 13.83 -0.11 -22.24
CA MET A 17 13.58 0.14 -20.83
C MET A 17 13.88 -1.10 -19.99
N GLU A 18 14.63 -0.89 -18.94
CA GLU A 18 14.77 -1.82 -17.83
C GLU A 18 13.39 -2.04 -17.15
N HIS A 19 13.25 -3.14 -16.44
CA HIS A 19 12.05 -3.46 -15.69
C HIS A 19 11.85 -2.48 -14.52
N VAL A 20 10.60 -2.05 -14.28
CA VAL A 20 10.22 -1.19 -13.15
C VAL A 20 9.17 -1.89 -12.30
N PHE A 21 9.39 -1.95 -11.01
CA PHE A 21 8.42 -2.48 -10.06
C PHE A 21 7.74 -1.35 -9.30
N VAL A 22 6.46 -1.10 -9.60
CA VAL A 22 5.65 -0.09 -8.95
C VAL A 22 4.83 -0.71 -7.84
N LEU A 23 5.10 -0.29 -6.62
CA LEU A 23 4.54 -0.83 -5.40
C LEU A 23 3.61 0.18 -4.75
N PHE A 24 2.40 -0.23 -4.45
CA PHE A 24 1.36 0.65 -3.90
C PHE A 24 1.03 0.30 -2.45
N ASP A 25 0.92 1.32 -1.60
CA ASP A 25 0.16 1.18 -0.36
C ASP A 25 -1.35 1.15 -0.66
N ILE A 26 -2.16 0.76 0.33
CA ILE A 26 -3.59 0.54 0.17
C ILE A 26 -4.41 1.68 0.77
N ASP A 27 -4.37 1.81 2.11
CA ASP A 27 -5.25 2.69 2.86
C ASP A 27 -4.81 4.15 2.73
N GLY A 28 -5.62 4.98 2.09
CA GLY A 28 -5.26 6.38 1.81
C GLY A 28 -4.59 6.57 0.46
N THR A 29 -4.03 5.52 -0.15
CA THR A 29 -3.35 5.56 -1.46
C THR A 29 -4.24 5.01 -2.58
N LEU A 30 -4.62 3.74 -2.53
CA LEU A 30 -5.49 3.11 -3.52
C LEU A 30 -6.97 3.30 -3.20
N ILE A 31 -7.34 3.17 -1.93
CA ILE A 31 -8.73 3.18 -1.47
C ILE A 31 -8.90 3.93 -0.15
N SER A 32 -10.15 4.29 0.14
CA SER A 32 -10.64 4.63 1.48
C SER A 32 -11.78 3.69 1.84
N LEU A 33 -11.75 3.13 3.04
CA LEU A 33 -12.82 2.33 3.63
C LEU A 33 -13.46 3.01 4.85
N ASP A 34 -13.35 4.34 4.94
CA ASP A 34 -13.98 5.17 5.96
C ASP A 34 -13.76 4.67 7.40
N GLY A 35 -12.54 4.20 7.69
CA GLY A 35 -12.15 3.73 9.01
C GLY A 35 -12.58 2.30 9.36
N ALA A 36 -12.92 1.46 8.38
CA ALA A 36 -13.30 0.05 8.61
C ALA A 36 -12.23 -0.72 9.40
N GLY A 37 -10.94 -0.55 9.08
CA GLY A 37 -9.83 -1.17 9.81
C GLY A 37 -9.82 -0.81 11.29
N SER A 38 -9.90 0.48 11.60
CA SER A 38 -9.94 0.96 13.00
C SER A 38 -11.17 0.45 13.77
N ARG A 39 -12.35 0.48 13.14
CA ARG A 39 -13.56 -0.08 13.78
C ARG A 39 -13.43 -1.57 14.03
N SER A 40 -12.87 -2.31 13.08
CA SER A 40 -12.67 -3.77 13.21
C SER A 40 -11.71 -4.12 14.34
N LEU A 41 -10.59 -3.39 14.47
CA LEU A 41 -9.64 -3.58 15.57
C LEU A 41 -10.26 -3.24 16.94
N ASN A 42 -11.03 -2.14 17.04
CA ASN A 42 -11.70 -1.79 18.28
C ASN A 42 -12.72 -2.85 18.71
N ARG A 43 -13.49 -3.41 17.78
CA ARG A 43 -14.41 -4.52 18.06
C ARG A 43 -13.67 -5.80 18.47
N ALA A 44 -12.58 -6.13 17.79
CA ALA A 44 -11.75 -7.28 18.18
C ALA A 44 -11.22 -7.16 19.62
N MET A 45 -10.77 -5.97 20.01
CA MET A 45 -10.30 -5.69 21.37
C MET A 45 -11.43 -5.82 22.40
N GLU A 46 -12.61 -5.31 22.07
CA GLU A 46 -13.80 -5.40 22.90
C GLU A 46 -14.26 -6.85 23.08
N ASP A 47 -14.33 -7.62 21.99
CA ASP A 47 -14.78 -9.02 22.01
C ASP A 47 -13.78 -9.92 22.76
N LEU A 48 -12.47 -9.69 22.60
CA LEU A 48 -11.45 -10.55 23.20
C LEU A 48 -11.19 -10.21 24.68
N LEU A 49 -11.15 -8.91 25.01
CA LEU A 49 -10.62 -8.41 26.27
C LEU A 49 -11.63 -7.57 27.08
N GLY A 50 -12.83 -7.30 26.52
CA GLY A 50 -13.82 -6.42 27.13
C GLY A 50 -13.40 -4.94 27.16
N ILE A 51 -12.45 -4.53 26.29
CA ILE A 51 -11.92 -3.17 26.25
C ILE A 51 -12.50 -2.43 25.04
N PRO A 52 -13.54 -1.60 25.22
CA PRO A 52 -14.11 -0.84 24.11
C PRO A 52 -13.18 0.30 23.68
N ASN A 53 -13.11 0.54 22.37
CA ASN A 53 -12.30 1.61 21.79
C ASN A 53 -10.81 1.58 22.19
N GLY A 54 -10.23 0.40 22.39
CA GLY A 54 -8.86 0.23 22.86
C GLY A 54 -7.79 0.84 21.95
N PHE A 55 -8.09 0.99 20.67
CA PHE A 55 -7.20 1.59 19.66
C PHE A 55 -7.47 3.08 19.38
N ARG A 56 -8.39 3.74 20.11
CA ARG A 56 -8.82 5.12 19.85
C ARG A 56 -7.69 6.14 19.77
N HIS A 57 -6.59 5.90 20.46
CA HIS A 57 -5.46 6.83 20.56
C HIS A 57 -4.21 6.33 19.84
N ILE A 58 -4.35 5.28 19.05
CA ILE A 58 -3.26 4.77 18.22
C ILE A 58 -3.32 5.45 16.85
N ASP A 59 -2.18 5.98 16.43
CA ASP A 59 -2.02 6.43 15.06
C ASP A 59 -1.76 5.20 14.17
N PHE A 60 -2.59 5.03 13.15
CA PHE A 60 -2.51 3.89 12.22
C PHE A 60 -1.63 4.20 10.99
N ALA A 61 -1.41 5.50 10.71
CA ALA A 61 -0.79 5.93 9.46
C ALA A 61 0.58 5.29 9.23
N GLY A 62 0.72 4.57 8.14
CA GLY A 62 1.96 3.93 7.71
C GLY A 62 2.51 2.83 8.63
N LYS A 63 1.75 2.35 9.60
CA LYS A 63 2.16 1.23 10.48
C LYS A 63 1.68 -0.10 9.93
N THR A 64 2.34 -1.18 10.38
CA THR A 64 1.86 -2.55 10.13
C THR A 64 0.75 -2.92 11.12
N ASP A 65 -0.15 -3.83 10.72
CA ASP A 65 -1.21 -4.34 11.59
C ASP A 65 -0.64 -4.92 12.90
N PHE A 66 0.48 -5.62 12.83
CA PHE A 66 1.16 -6.16 14.01
C PHE A 66 1.73 -5.07 14.92
N GLN A 67 2.27 -4.00 14.35
CA GLN A 67 2.74 -2.85 15.14
C GLN A 67 1.57 -2.17 15.84
N ILE A 68 0.47 -1.93 15.15
CA ILE A 68 -0.75 -1.33 15.71
C ILE A 68 -1.30 -2.18 16.86
N ILE A 69 -1.43 -3.50 16.65
CA ILE A 69 -1.91 -4.44 17.67
C ILE A 69 -1.00 -4.43 18.90
N ARG A 70 0.32 -4.47 18.71
CA ARG A 70 1.30 -4.43 19.81
C ARG A 70 1.20 -3.13 20.60
N GLU A 71 1.14 -1.98 19.94
CA GLU A 71 0.98 -0.69 20.60
C GLU A 71 -0.35 -0.61 21.39
N GLY A 72 -1.43 -1.14 20.81
CA GLY A 72 -2.72 -1.23 21.47
C GLY A 72 -2.66 -2.06 22.76
N LEU A 73 -2.03 -3.23 22.72
CA LEU A 73 -1.86 -4.11 23.89
C LEU A 73 -0.96 -3.48 24.96
N GLN A 74 0.16 -2.88 24.56
CA GLN A 74 1.10 -2.21 25.49
C GLN A 74 0.40 -1.13 26.30
N LYS A 75 -0.56 -0.42 25.72
CA LYS A 75 -1.30 0.64 26.39
C LYS A 75 -2.11 0.17 27.62
N PHE A 76 -2.44 -1.11 27.66
CA PHE A 76 -3.21 -1.74 28.75
C PHE A 76 -2.35 -2.72 29.56
N ASP A 77 -1.01 -2.58 29.51
CA ASP A 77 -0.06 -3.46 30.20
C ASP A 77 -0.19 -4.95 29.79
N LEU A 78 -0.61 -5.19 28.54
CA LEU A 78 -0.80 -6.54 27.96
C LEU A 78 0.29 -6.88 26.92
N GLY A 79 1.34 -6.08 26.82
CA GLY A 79 2.40 -6.24 25.81
C GLY A 79 3.19 -7.55 25.91
N ASP A 80 3.26 -8.14 27.11
CA ASP A 80 3.98 -9.39 27.38
C ASP A 80 3.13 -10.66 27.14
N ARG A 81 1.90 -10.50 26.65
CA ARG A 81 0.98 -11.61 26.34
C ARG A 81 1.15 -12.05 24.89
N ASP A 82 2.02 -13.02 24.64
CA ASP A 82 2.34 -13.54 23.31
C ASP A 82 1.16 -14.22 22.61
N ASP A 83 0.14 -14.63 23.35
CA ASP A 83 -1.08 -15.27 22.84
C ASP A 83 -2.09 -14.27 22.25
N LEU A 84 -2.03 -13.00 22.65
CA LEU A 84 -3.04 -12.00 22.27
C LEU A 84 -2.91 -11.46 20.85
N PRO A 85 -1.71 -11.17 20.30
CA PRO A 85 -1.61 -10.60 18.95
C PRO A 85 -2.28 -11.44 17.87
N ALA A 86 -2.05 -12.75 17.86
CA ALA A 86 -2.64 -13.66 16.89
C ALA A 86 -4.17 -13.76 17.05
N SER A 87 -4.66 -13.80 18.29
CA SER A 87 -6.10 -13.85 18.59
C SER A 87 -6.81 -12.56 18.17
N LEU A 88 -6.21 -11.39 18.45
CA LEU A 88 -6.71 -10.10 18.01
C LEU A 88 -6.73 -9.98 16.49
N LEU A 89 -5.68 -10.43 15.82
CA LEU A 89 -5.60 -10.41 14.36
C LEU A 89 -6.70 -11.27 13.73
N ALA A 90 -6.96 -12.46 14.28
CA ALA A 90 -8.02 -13.32 13.78
C ALA A 90 -9.41 -12.66 13.91
N LEU A 91 -9.72 -12.09 15.06
CA LEU A 91 -10.97 -11.36 15.29
C LEU A 91 -11.05 -10.09 14.44
N TYR A 92 -9.94 -9.37 14.29
CA TYR A 92 -9.86 -8.22 13.39
C TYR A 92 -10.26 -8.57 11.97
N LEU A 93 -9.72 -9.65 11.40
CA LEU A 93 -10.05 -10.10 10.05
C LEU A 93 -11.52 -10.51 9.92
N ASP A 94 -12.11 -11.14 10.95
CA ASP A 94 -13.53 -11.47 10.95
C ASP A 94 -14.44 -10.22 10.99
N HIS A 95 -14.06 -9.21 11.77
CA HIS A 95 -14.78 -7.94 11.78
C HIS A 95 -14.55 -7.16 10.49
N LEU A 96 -13.33 -7.15 9.95
CA LEU A 96 -13.01 -6.48 8.70
C LEU A 96 -13.85 -7.04 7.55
N ARG A 97 -13.99 -8.36 7.46
CA ARG A 97 -14.86 -9.01 6.44
C ARG A 97 -16.31 -8.49 6.51
N LYS A 98 -16.84 -8.28 7.72
CA LYS A 98 -18.20 -7.74 7.92
C LYS A 98 -18.26 -6.25 7.54
N GLU A 99 -17.25 -5.47 7.89
CA GLU A 99 -17.20 -4.03 7.58
C GLU A 99 -17.09 -3.77 6.07
N VAL A 100 -16.23 -4.50 5.35
CA VAL A 100 -16.06 -4.33 3.90
C VAL A 100 -17.32 -4.79 3.13
N ALA A 101 -18.02 -5.81 3.63
CA ALA A 101 -19.29 -6.27 3.05
C ALA A 101 -20.41 -5.22 3.12
N MET A 102 -20.27 -4.16 3.92
CA MET A 102 -21.21 -3.03 3.94
C MET A 102 -21.08 -2.11 2.72
N GLY A 103 -20.07 -2.30 1.89
CA GLY A 103 -19.85 -1.54 0.66
C GLY A 103 -19.53 -0.05 0.87
N ARG A 104 -18.99 0.31 2.03
CA ARG A 104 -18.58 1.69 2.33
C ARG A 104 -17.18 1.94 1.81
N GLY A 105 -16.94 3.18 1.38
CA GLY A 105 -15.63 3.60 0.89
C GLY A 105 -15.63 3.84 -0.61
N HIS A 106 -14.44 4.12 -1.14
CA HIS A 106 -14.26 4.45 -2.56
C HIS A 106 -12.80 4.21 -2.98
N VAL A 107 -12.61 4.02 -4.27
CA VAL A 107 -11.30 4.06 -4.92
C VAL A 107 -10.83 5.51 -5.00
N LYS A 108 -9.56 5.78 -4.70
CA LYS A 108 -9.00 7.13 -4.79
C LYS A 108 -8.93 7.61 -6.24
N GLU A 109 -8.93 8.94 -6.40
CA GLU A 109 -8.95 9.59 -7.71
C GLU A 109 -7.72 9.22 -8.54
N GLY A 110 -7.93 8.87 -9.82
CA GLY A 110 -6.89 8.49 -10.77
C GLY A 110 -6.39 7.04 -10.66
N VAL A 111 -6.69 6.31 -9.58
CA VAL A 111 -6.17 4.95 -9.36
C VAL A 111 -6.52 4.00 -10.49
N ASN A 112 -7.78 3.89 -10.86
CA ASN A 112 -8.21 2.95 -11.91
C ASN A 112 -7.51 3.21 -13.24
N GLU A 113 -7.43 4.46 -13.66
CA GLU A 113 -6.79 4.85 -14.91
C GLU A 113 -5.29 4.55 -14.89
N LEU A 114 -4.61 4.90 -13.80
CA LEU A 114 -3.19 4.64 -13.64
C LEU A 114 -2.89 3.14 -13.65
N LEU A 115 -3.63 2.32 -12.91
CA LEU A 115 -3.42 0.88 -12.84
C LEU A 115 -3.63 0.20 -14.21
N HIS A 116 -4.71 0.56 -14.91
CA HIS A 116 -4.96 0.04 -16.26
C HIS A 116 -3.85 0.45 -17.25
N THR A 117 -3.39 1.69 -17.17
CA THR A 117 -2.31 2.19 -18.03
C THR A 117 -1.00 1.44 -17.75
N LEU A 118 -0.56 1.38 -16.49
CA LEU A 118 0.68 0.70 -16.12
C LEU A 118 0.68 -0.78 -16.48
N ARG A 119 -0.45 -1.48 -16.23
CA ARG A 119 -0.61 -2.89 -16.62
C ARG A 119 -0.48 -3.13 -18.11
N GLY A 120 -0.85 -2.15 -18.94
CA GLY A 120 -0.73 -2.21 -20.41
C GLY A 120 0.69 -1.95 -20.92
N LEU A 121 1.60 -1.46 -20.10
CA LEU A 121 2.96 -1.11 -20.48
C LEU A 121 3.92 -2.29 -20.23
N LYS A 122 4.72 -2.60 -21.26
CA LYS A 122 5.74 -3.64 -21.15
C LYS A 122 6.85 -3.18 -20.19
N GLY A 123 7.33 -4.08 -19.35
CA GLY A 123 8.41 -3.81 -18.39
C GLY A 123 7.94 -3.24 -17.05
N PHE A 124 6.64 -2.92 -16.89
CA PHE A 124 6.08 -2.51 -15.62
C PHE A 124 5.47 -3.71 -14.88
N TYR A 125 5.81 -3.85 -13.61
CA TYR A 125 5.25 -4.82 -12.68
C TYR A 125 4.54 -4.07 -11.57
N LEU A 126 3.35 -4.55 -11.18
CA LEU A 126 2.55 -3.94 -10.13
C LEU A 126 2.54 -4.86 -8.90
N GLY A 127 2.76 -4.28 -7.75
CA GLY A 127 2.71 -4.98 -6.48
C GLY A 127 2.17 -4.10 -5.35
N LEU A 128 1.96 -4.72 -4.20
CA LEU A 128 1.59 -4.03 -2.98
C LEU A 128 2.80 -3.83 -2.06
N LEU A 129 2.81 -2.74 -1.32
CA LEU A 129 3.73 -2.52 -0.20
C LEU A 129 2.95 -1.89 0.95
N THR A 130 2.43 -2.71 1.83
CA THR A 130 1.44 -2.28 2.81
C THR A 130 1.69 -2.85 4.19
N GLY A 131 1.36 -2.06 5.22
CA GLY A 131 1.36 -2.54 6.60
C GLY A 131 0.22 -3.51 6.93
N ASN A 132 -0.75 -3.66 6.05
CA ASN A 132 -1.80 -4.66 6.21
C ASN A 132 -1.22 -6.08 6.13
N VAL A 133 -1.74 -7.01 6.94
CA VAL A 133 -1.55 -8.43 6.69
C VAL A 133 -2.17 -8.80 5.34
N GLU A 134 -1.60 -9.78 4.62
CA GLU A 134 -2.05 -10.11 3.26
C GLU A 134 -3.55 -10.41 3.19
N ALA A 135 -4.07 -11.20 4.13
CA ALA A 135 -5.50 -11.51 4.21
C ALA A 135 -6.37 -10.25 4.34
N GLY A 136 -5.94 -9.26 5.14
CA GLY A 136 -6.61 -7.97 5.30
C GLY A 136 -6.54 -7.11 4.04
N ALA A 137 -5.36 -7.04 3.41
CA ALA A 137 -5.13 -6.36 2.14
C ALA A 137 -6.07 -6.88 1.05
N ARG A 138 -6.12 -8.23 0.89
CA ARG A 138 -6.98 -8.89 -0.11
C ARG A 138 -8.46 -8.61 0.12
N LEU A 139 -8.95 -8.69 1.37
CA LEU A 139 -10.33 -8.36 1.73
C LEU A 139 -10.70 -6.92 1.36
N LYS A 140 -9.81 -5.97 1.62
CA LYS A 140 -10.03 -4.55 1.32
C LYS A 140 -10.11 -4.29 -0.19
N LEU A 141 -9.16 -4.83 -0.95
CA LEU A 141 -9.08 -4.63 -2.40
C LEU A 141 -10.18 -5.36 -3.18
N ASP A 142 -10.67 -6.51 -2.66
CA ASP A 142 -11.77 -7.28 -3.26
C ASP A 142 -13.06 -6.46 -3.33
N THR A 143 -13.28 -5.56 -2.38
CA THR A 143 -14.44 -4.64 -2.35
C THR A 143 -14.57 -3.80 -3.63
N PHE A 144 -13.46 -3.52 -4.30
CA PHE A 144 -13.38 -2.67 -5.49
C PHE A 144 -12.83 -3.40 -6.72
N ASP A 145 -12.73 -4.73 -6.68
CA ASP A 145 -12.17 -5.57 -7.76
C ASP A 145 -10.73 -5.18 -8.17
N LEU A 146 -9.90 -4.76 -7.20
CA LEU A 146 -8.52 -4.33 -7.46
C LEU A 146 -7.48 -5.43 -7.28
N ASN A 147 -7.81 -6.58 -6.69
CA ASN A 147 -6.86 -7.65 -6.40
C ASN A 147 -6.13 -8.16 -7.65
N HIS A 148 -6.80 -8.17 -8.79
CA HIS A 148 -6.26 -8.68 -10.04
C HIS A 148 -5.10 -7.85 -10.63
N PHE A 149 -4.87 -6.63 -10.13
CA PHE A 149 -3.72 -5.81 -10.51
C PHE A 149 -2.45 -6.18 -9.73
N PHE A 150 -2.59 -6.80 -8.57
CA PHE A 150 -1.51 -6.98 -7.61
C PHE A 150 -1.28 -8.45 -7.27
N PRO A 151 -0.60 -9.21 -8.13
CA PRO A 151 -0.38 -10.65 -7.88
C PRO A 151 0.51 -10.91 -6.66
N LEU A 152 1.34 -9.95 -6.27
CA LEU A 152 2.31 -10.10 -5.19
C LEU A 152 2.55 -8.76 -4.47
N GLY A 153 3.32 -8.80 -3.38
CA GLY A 153 3.67 -7.59 -2.62
C GLY A 153 4.51 -7.91 -1.38
N GLY A 154 4.76 -6.87 -0.58
CA GLY A 154 5.26 -6.96 0.79
C GLY A 154 4.14 -6.58 1.76
N PHE A 155 3.92 -7.38 2.78
CA PHE A 155 2.77 -7.28 3.68
C PHE A 155 3.19 -7.24 5.15
N GLY A 156 2.30 -6.79 6.02
CA GLY A 156 2.53 -6.79 7.46
C GLY A 156 2.81 -8.17 8.08
N ASP A 157 2.48 -9.26 7.37
CA ASP A 157 2.86 -10.63 7.76
C ASP A 157 4.36 -10.89 7.64
N ASP A 158 5.03 -10.21 6.72
CA ASP A 158 6.45 -10.43 6.44
C ASP A 158 7.32 -9.83 7.54
N SER A 159 6.95 -8.67 8.07
CA SER A 159 7.64 -8.00 9.17
C SER A 159 6.72 -7.01 9.88
N ALA A 160 6.91 -6.90 11.21
CA ALA A 160 6.31 -5.79 11.96
C ALA A 160 6.93 -4.43 11.60
N GLU A 161 8.15 -4.42 11.08
CA GLU A 161 8.87 -3.21 10.65
C GLU A 161 8.61 -2.95 9.18
N ARG A 162 7.89 -1.84 8.87
CA ARG A 162 7.50 -1.47 7.50
C ARG A 162 8.70 -1.36 6.57
N ASN A 163 9.82 -0.84 7.05
CA ASN A 163 11.03 -0.65 6.25
C ASN A 163 11.65 -1.96 5.74
N LEU A 164 11.24 -3.11 6.29
CA LEU A 164 11.70 -4.42 5.84
C LEU A 164 10.79 -5.07 4.79
N LEU A 165 9.67 -4.44 4.40
CA LEU A 165 8.70 -5.06 3.49
C LEU A 165 9.15 -5.06 2.02
N LEU A 166 9.89 -4.05 1.57
CA LEU A 166 10.34 -3.95 0.18
C LEU A 166 11.19 -5.15 -0.28
N PRO A 167 12.17 -5.63 0.50
CA PRO A 167 12.92 -6.85 0.16
C PRO A 167 12.05 -8.08 -0.08
N PHE A 168 10.97 -8.26 0.70
CA PHE A 168 10.05 -9.37 0.50
C PHE A 168 9.28 -9.26 -0.81
N ALA A 169 8.82 -8.05 -1.17
CA ALA A 169 8.13 -7.82 -2.44
C ALA A 169 9.06 -8.11 -3.64
N VAL A 170 10.30 -7.60 -3.62
CA VAL A 170 11.30 -7.83 -4.67
C VAL A 170 11.64 -9.32 -4.79
N LYS A 171 11.83 -10.00 -3.66
CA LYS A 171 12.07 -11.45 -3.66
C LYS A 171 10.91 -12.23 -4.29
N ARG A 172 9.65 -11.88 -3.98
CA ARG A 172 8.48 -12.52 -4.58
C ARG A 172 8.39 -12.30 -6.09
N LEU A 173 8.77 -11.12 -6.58
CA LEU A 173 8.82 -10.85 -8.01
C LEU A 173 9.89 -11.74 -8.69
N LEU A 174 11.07 -11.86 -8.10
CA LEU A 174 12.11 -12.75 -8.60
C LEU A 174 11.63 -14.21 -8.64
N ASP A 175 11.00 -14.67 -7.56
CA ASP A 175 10.56 -16.07 -7.43
C ASP A 175 9.42 -16.42 -8.40
N SER A 176 8.51 -15.46 -8.71
CA SER A 176 7.33 -15.70 -9.57
C SER A 176 7.58 -15.45 -11.05
N GLU A 177 8.30 -14.38 -11.38
CA GLU A 177 8.49 -13.92 -12.76
C GLU A 177 9.92 -14.17 -13.29
N SER A 178 10.83 -14.63 -12.44
CA SER A 178 12.26 -14.79 -12.74
C SER A 178 12.93 -13.47 -13.14
N ILE A 179 12.45 -12.34 -12.58
CA ILE A 179 12.95 -11.00 -12.84
C ILE A 179 13.71 -10.53 -11.61
N ALA A 180 15.01 -10.36 -11.79
CA ALA A 180 15.88 -9.74 -10.79
C ALA A 180 15.86 -8.22 -10.99
N LEU A 181 15.56 -7.48 -9.94
CA LEU A 181 15.56 -6.02 -9.92
C LEU A 181 16.46 -5.52 -8.78
N GLU A 182 17.19 -4.45 -9.08
CA GLU A 182 17.80 -3.63 -8.03
C GLU A 182 16.75 -2.71 -7.42
N TYR A 183 16.97 -2.26 -6.18
CA TYR A 183 15.99 -1.41 -5.50
C TYR A 183 15.75 -0.07 -6.18
N GLU A 184 16.74 0.47 -6.90
CA GLU A 184 16.63 1.69 -7.71
C GLU A 184 15.58 1.59 -8.83
N GLN A 185 15.25 0.35 -9.24
CA GLN A 185 14.19 0.06 -10.22
C GLN A 185 12.81 -0.11 -9.56
N CYS A 186 12.73 0.06 -8.24
CA CYS A 186 11.48 0.03 -7.48
C CYS A 186 10.98 1.45 -7.22
N VAL A 187 9.66 1.62 -7.31
CA VAL A 187 8.98 2.87 -6.97
C VAL A 187 7.86 2.57 -5.98
N VAL A 188 7.92 3.16 -4.80
CA VAL A 188 6.88 3.05 -3.77
C VAL A 188 5.94 4.23 -3.87
N ILE A 189 4.64 3.97 -3.98
CA ILE A 189 3.59 4.99 -4.00
C ILE A 189 2.76 4.86 -2.73
N GLY A 190 2.73 5.92 -1.92
CA GLY A 190 2.02 5.93 -0.64
C GLY A 190 1.62 7.33 -0.18
N ASP A 191 0.77 7.41 0.85
CA ASP A 191 0.22 8.67 1.36
C ASP A 191 0.86 9.14 2.67
N THR A 192 1.88 8.43 3.16
CA THR A 192 2.52 8.75 4.43
C THR A 192 4.04 8.95 4.31
N PRO A 193 4.66 9.71 5.23
CA PRO A 193 6.13 9.78 5.33
C PRO A 193 6.81 8.41 5.50
N LYS A 194 6.10 7.42 6.06
CA LYS A 194 6.63 6.06 6.24
C LYS A 194 6.77 5.29 4.93
N ASP A 195 5.95 5.60 3.92
CA ASP A 195 6.10 5.04 2.57
C ASP A 195 7.38 5.57 1.93
N VAL A 196 7.61 6.86 2.08
CA VAL A 196 8.84 7.53 1.61
C VAL A 196 10.07 6.94 2.31
N GLU A 197 10.03 6.81 3.63
CA GLU A 197 11.11 6.21 4.42
C GLU A 197 11.40 4.77 3.99
N CYS A 198 10.33 3.96 3.81
CA CYS A 198 10.46 2.56 3.38
C CYS A 198 11.16 2.42 2.01
N ALA A 199 10.90 3.33 1.08
CA ALA A 199 11.61 3.36 -0.19
C ALA A 199 13.08 3.76 0.00
N GLN A 200 13.33 4.84 0.72
CA GLN A 200 14.64 5.46 0.85
C GLN A 200 15.69 4.60 1.53
N VAL A 201 15.33 3.86 2.58
CA VAL A 201 16.28 2.99 3.29
C VAL A 201 16.88 1.90 2.40
N HIS A 202 16.26 1.64 1.24
CA HIS A 202 16.73 0.69 0.25
C HIS A 202 17.25 1.35 -1.04
N GLY A 203 17.21 2.67 -1.15
CA GLY A 203 17.60 3.38 -2.38
C GLY A 203 16.53 3.35 -3.47
N ALA A 204 15.32 2.89 -3.17
CA ALA A 204 14.18 2.93 -4.08
C ALA A 204 13.60 4.34 -4.20
N CYS A 205 12.92 4.63 -5.32
CA CYS A 205 12.22 5.88 -5.51
C CYS A 205 10.87 5.90 -4.78
N SER A 206 10.37 7.11 -4.50
CA SER A 206 9.06 7.28 -3.85
C SER A 206 8.20 8.35 -4.51
N ILE A 207 6.91 8.06 -4.63
CA ILE A 207 5.86 9.03 -4.98
C ILE A 207 4.93 9.17 -3.79
N ALA A 208 4.91 10.34 -3.17
CA ALA A 208 4.01 10.65 -2.07
C ALA A 208 2.71 11.29 -2.60
N VAL A 209 1.54 10.77 -2.19
CA VAL A 209 0.23 11.28 -2.62
C VAL A 209 -0.58 11.81 -1.44
N ALA A 210 -1.11 13.03 -1.54
CA ALA A 210 -1.84 13.69 -0.46
C ALA A 210 -3.33 13.27 -0.41
N THR A 211 -3.59 11.97 -0.57
CA THR A 211 -4.93 11.40 -0.60
C THR A 211 -5.36 10.73 0.72
N GLY A 212 -4.43 10.63 1.68
CA GLY A 212 -4.67 10.10 3.02
C GLY A 212 -4.79 11.18 4.09
N THR A 213 -4.14 10.94 5.23
CA THR A 213 -4.21 11.84 6.39
C THR A 213 -3.19 12.98 6.36
N HIS A 214 -2.14 12.87 5.54
CA HIS A 214 -1.10 13.88 5.41
C HIS A 214 -1.42 14.87 4.29
N SER A 215 -1.26 16.16 4.58
CA SER A 215 -1.44 17.21 3.59
C SER A 215 -0.29 17.23 2.58
N LEU A 216 -0.55 17.83 1.41
CA LEU A 216 0.48 18.05 0.37
C LEU A 216 1.71 18.79 0.92
N GLU A 217 1.51 19.76 1.82
CA GLU A 217 2.59 20.51 2.44
C GLU A 217 3.43 19.63 3.38
N GLN A 218 2.80 18.78 4.18
CA GLN A 218 3.50 17.83 5.04
C GLN A 218 4.33 16.84 4.22
N LEU A 219 3.79 16.33 3.12
CA LEU A 219 4.50 15.40 2.24
C LEU A 219 5.65 16.08 1.47
N LYS A 220 5.51 17.35 1.09
CA LYS A 220 6.62 18.15 0.51
C LYS A 220 7.79 18.36 1.45
N ASN A 221 7.59 18.22 2.76
CA ASN A 221 8.66 18.28 3.74
C ASN A 221 9.39 16.94 3.94
N THR A 222 8.95 15.89 3.26
CA THR A 222 9.66 14.60 3.18
C THR A 222 10.71 14.65 2.07
N THR A 223 11.45 13.58 1.94
CA THR A 223 12.46 13.38 0.89
C THR A 223 11.90 12.61 -0.31
N ALA A 224 10.56 12.61 -0.51
CA ALA A 224 9.92 11.96 -1.64
C ALA A 224 10.44 12.53 -2.98
N ASP A 225 10.69 11.64 -3.95
CA ASP A 225 11.16 12.02 -5.28
C ASP A 225 10.10 12.77 -6.10
N LEU A 226 8.83 12.47 -5.85
CA LEU A 226 7.68 13.16 -6.43
C LEU A 226 6.56 13.27 -5.39
N VAL A 227 5.92 14.45 -5.31
CA VAL A 227 4.78 14.70 -4.41
C VAL A 227 3.59 15.19 -5.22
N LEU A 228 2.47 14.50 -5.09
CA LEU A 228 1.24 14.77 -5.85
C LEU A 228 0.04 14.98 -4.91
N SER A 229 -0.96 15.70 -5.40
CA SER A 229 -2.27 15.81 -4.72
C SER A 229 -3.03 14.49 -4.73
N ASP A 230 -2.99 13.80 -5.87
CA ASP A 230 -3.69 12.54 -6.16
C ASP A 230 -3.04 11.85 -7.38
N LEU A 231 -3.65 10.76 -7.86
CA LEU A 231 -3.15 9.98 -9.00
C LEU A 231 -3.87 10.29 -10.32
N SER A 232 -4.64 11.37 -10.42
CA SER A 232 -5.47 11.69 -11.60
C SER A 232 -4.66 12.09 -12.84
N ASN A 233 -3.46 12.64 -12.66
CA ASN A 233 -2.60 12.98 -13.79
C ASN A 233 -1.74 11.79 -14.22
N THR A 234 -2.40 10.76 -14.75
CA THR A 234 -1.77 9.49 -15.20
C THR A 234 -0.61 9.73 -16.18
N GLU A 235 -0.77 10.64 -17.13
CA GLU A 235 0.28 10.95 -18.12
C GLU A 235 1.57 11.44 -17.46
N HIS A 236 1.47 12.39 -16.54
CA HIS A 236 2.61 12.91 -15.81
C HIS A 236 3.32 11.82 -14.98
N ILE A 237 2.55 10.95 -14.31
CA ILE A 237 3.09 9.86 -13.50
C ILE A 237 3.84 8.86 -14.39
N VAL A 238 3.23 8.44 -15.48
CA VAL A 238 3.85 7.50 -16.43
C VAL A 238 5.11 8.09 -17.05
N GLU A 239 5.10 9.36 -17.48
CA GLU A 239 6.29 10.03 -17.97
C GLU A 239 7.42 10.08 -16.93
N TRP A 240 7.07 10.35 -15.67
CA TRP A 240 8.04 10.39 -14.58
C TRP A 240 8.66 9.00 -14.34
N LEU A 241 7.82 7.96 -14.28
CA LEU A 241 8.26 6.56 -14.13
C LEU A 241 9.18 6.13 -15.29
N CYS A 242 8.83 6.48 -16.54
CA CYS A 242 9.64 6.16 -17.72
C CYS A 242 11.02 6.80 -17.72
N ARG A 243 11.16 8.03 -17.16
CA ARG A 243 12.46 8.69 -17.06
C ARG A 243 13.40 8.04 -16.06
N ARG A 244 12.86 7.28 -15.09
CA ARG A 244 13.63 6.56 -14.08
C ARG A 244 14.05 5.16 -14.54
N ALA A 245 13.36 4.61 -15.54
CA ALA A 245 13.62 3.28 -16.11
C ALA A 245 14.68 3.29 -17.25
N GLY A 246 15.29 4.41 -17.57
CA GLY A 246 16.35 4.59 -18.60
C GLY A 246 17.48 5.42 -18.06
#